data_0ce92570147ad2ec18008cfe4942e0ef
#
_entry.id   0ce92570147ad2ec18008cfe4942e0ef
#
_cell.length_a   1.000
_cell.length_b   1.000
_cell.length_c   1.000
_cell.angle_alpha   90.00
_cell.angle_beta   90.00
_cell.angle_gamma   90.00
#
_symmetry.space_group_name_H-M   'P 1'
#
loop_
_entity.id
_entity.type
_entity.pdbx_description
1 polymer ?
#
loop_
_entity_poly.entity_id
_entity_poly.type
_entity_poly.pdbx_seq_one_letter_code
_entity_poly.pdbx_strand_id
1 'polypeptide(L)'
;MSSVARPSIYEILDDRFRTGRCANGDERFEKLYEDCRWAEGPLYLPAWRQLIWSDIPNDRMLRWDEATGAVSLFRSPAGHSNGNTLDRQGRLISCEQGNRRVSRTEPDGTLTVLAERFEGKRLNSPNDATVKSDDSIWFSDPDFGITSDYEGHRADSEIGACNVYRVDPVTGEVRLVADGFGGPNGLVFSLDERQLYVSDTRAGQIRVFDVRGNGTLSDGKVFAETTDGVSRFDNIRFDDEGRLWAAAMDGGVHCYDPDGTLIGRLAVPEAVSNIAFGGPKNNRLFITATTTLYSLVMSVTGAPRTRRV
;
A
#
# COMPACT_ATOMS: atom_id res chain seq x y z
N MET A 1 -34.66 -16.67 -22.62
CA MET A 1 -33.21 -16.61 -22.37
C MET A 1 -33.05 -16.37 -20.87
N SER A 2 -32.65 -17.41 -20.11
CA SER A 2 -32.37 -17.22 -18.67
C SER A 2 -31.11 -16.36 -18.51
N SER A 3 -31.25 -15.16 -17.94
CA SER A 3 -30.11 -14.37 -17.53
C SER A 3 -29.39 -15.17 -16.45
N VAL A 4 -28.23 -15.75 -16.77
CA VAL A 4 -27.33 -16.26 -15.75
C VAL A 4 -26.92 -15.04 -14.93
N ALA A 5 -27.37 -14.97 -13.68
CA ALA A 5 -26.98 -13.90 -12.77
C ALA A 5 -25.45 -13.92 -12.68
N ARG A 6 -24.80 -12.78 -12.94
CA ARG A 6 -23.36 -12.67 -12.72
C ARG A 6 -23.10 -12.89 -11.22
N PRO A 7 -22.05 -13.61 -10.85
CA PRO A 7 -21.67 -13.71 -9.44
C PRO A 7 -21.38 -12.29 -8.89
N SER A 8 -21.84 -12.02 -7.69
CA SER A 8 -21.51 -10.77 -6.99
C SER A 8 -20.00 -10.65 -6.80
N ILE A 9 -19.48 -9.44 -6.93
CA ILE A 9 -18.08 -9.16 -6.59
C ILE A 9 -17.86 -9.12 -5.06
N TYR A 10 -18.95 -9.08 -4.28
CA TYR A 10 -18.91 -9.04 -2.83
C TYR A 10 -19.16 -10.43 -2.24
N GLU A 11 -18.21 -10.91 -1.46
CA GLU A 11 -18.39 -12.03 -0.55
C GLU A 11 -18.66 -11.47 0.85
N ILE A 12 -19.87 -11.67 1.36
CA ILE A 12 -20.30 -11.14 2.66
C ILE A 12 -20.17 -12.26 3.69
N LEU A 13 -19.28 -12.08 4.66
CA LEU A 13 -18.95 -13.07 5.69
C LEU A 13 -19.61 -12.75 7.03
N ASP A 14 -19.93 -11.46 7.28
CA ASP A 14 -20.57 -10.97 8.48
C ASP A 14 -21.55 -9.83 8.11
N ASP A 15 -22.66 -9.70 8.84
CA ASP A 15 -23.67 -8.65 8.57
C ASP A 15 -23.13 -7.23 8.72
N ARG A 16 -22.03 -7.03 9.46
CA ARG A 16 -21.32 -5.75 9.58
C ARG A 16 -20.84 -5.22 8.23
N PHE A 17 -20.53 -6.11 7.27
CA PHE A 17 -20.16 -5.69 5.93
C PHE A 17 -21.33 -4.99 5.19
N ARG A 18 -22.57 -5.46 5.38
CA ARG A 18 -23.78 -4.83 4.83
C ARG A 18 -24.18 -3.57 5.59
N THR A 19 -24.27 -3.65 6.91
CA THR A 19 -24.71 -2.55 7.77
C THR A 19 -23.69 -1.40 7.75
N GLY A 20 -22.39 -1.70 7.60
CA GLY A 20 -21.32 -0.75 7.39
C GLY A 20 -21.22 -0.22 5.97
N ARG A 21 -22.16 -0.56 5.07
CA ARG A 21 -22.21 -0.10 3.67
C ARG A 21 -20.97 -0.44 2.85
N CYS A 22 -20.23 -1.49 3.22
CA CYS A 22 -19.07 -1.93 2.45
C CYS A 22 -19.47 -2.49 1.08
N ALA A 23 -20.61 -3.19 1.01
CA ALA A 23 -21.26 -3.55 -0.24
C ALA A 23 -22.24 -2.46 -0.68
N ASN A 24 -22.17 -2.04 -1.93
CA ASN A 24 -23.12 -1.12 -2.54
C ASN A 24 -23.78 -1.75 -3.78
N GLY A 25 -24.61 -0.99 -4.49
CA GLY A 25 -25.28 -1.48 -5.71
C GLY A 25 -24.40 -1.51 -6.97
N ASP A 26 -23.17 -1.02 -6.90
CA ASP A 26 -22.22 -1.11 -7.99
C ASP A 26 -21.39 -2.40 -7.82
N GLU A 27 -21.64 -3.36 -8.70
CA GLU A 27 -21.00 -4.68 -8.70
C GLU A 27 -20.05 -4.84 -9.89
N ARG A 28 -19.45 -3.74 -10.35
CA ARG A 28 -18.56 -3.77 -11.49
C ARG A 28 -17.27 -3.02 -11.22
N PHE A 29 -16.16 -3.74 -11.37
CA PHE A 29 -14.87 -3.06 -11.49
C PHE A 29 -14.79 -2.33 -12.83
N GLU A 30 -14.42 -1.07 -12.79
CA GLU A 30 -13.98 -0.33 -13.96
C GLU A 30 -12.51 -0.65 -14.21
N LYS A 31 -12.18 -1.15 -15.41
CA LYS A 31 -10.80 -1.35 -15.82
C LYS A 31 -10.28 -0.02 -16.37
N LEU A 32 -9.33 0.59 -15.67
CA LEU A 32 -8.74 1.88 -16.05
C LEU A 32 -7.53 1.71 -16.97
N TYR A 33 -6.75 0.64 -16.77
CA TYR A 33 -5.57 0.32 -17.56
C TYR A 33 -5.26 -1.17 -17.46
N GLU A 34 -4.71 -1.74 -18.50
CA GLU A 34 -4.08 -3.06 -18.57
C GLU A 34 -2.77 -2.92 -19.36
N ASP A 35 -1.84 -3.84 -19.25
CA ASP A 35 -0.50 -3.81 -19.88
C ASP A 35 0.62 -3.40 -18.92
N CYS A 36 0.42 -3.60 -17.60
CA CYS A 36 1.53 -3.70 -16.65
C CYS A 36 2.09 -5.12 -16.66
N ARG A 37 3.30 -5.28 -16.12
CA ARG A 37 3.85 -6.60 -15.78
C ARG A 37 3.58 -6.95 -14.32
N TRP A 38 3.68 -5.96 -13.43
CA TRP A 38 3.27 -6.01 -12.03
C TRP A 38 2.92 -4.61 -11.55
N ALA A 39 1.62 -4.33 -11.49
CA ALA A 39 1.09 -3.04 -11.08
C ALA A 39 1.12 -2.91 -9.56
N GLU A 40 1.63 -1.78 -9.02
CA GLU A 40 1.85 -1.54 -7.60
C GLU A 40 1.72 -0.07 -7.22
N GLY A 41 1.71 0.20 -5.90
CA GLY A 41 1.86 1.52 -5.30
C GLY A 41 0.90 2.59 -5.80
N PRO A 42 -0.41 2.33 -5.92
CA PRO A 42 -1.36 3.33 -6.41
C PRO A 42 -1.49 4.47 -5.40
N LEU A 43 -1.43 5.70 -5.91
CA LEU A 43 -1.55 6.92 -5.11
C LEU A 43 -2.42 7.94 -5.84
N TYR A 44 -3.56 8.29 -5.27
CA TYR A 44 -4.40 9.36 -5.82
C TYR A 44 -3.88 10.73 -5.38
N LEU A 45 -3.77 11.64 -6.33
CA LEU A 45 -3.30 13.02 -6.17
C LEU A 45 -4.50 13.99 -6.26
N PRO A 46 -5.13 14.37 -5.12
CA PRO A 46 -6.40 15.10 -5.15
C PRO A 46 -6.30 16.47 -5.82
N ALA A 47 -5.16 17.16 -5.65
CA ALA A 47 -4.95 18.50 -6.23
C ALA A 47 -5.02 18.49 -7.76
N TRP A 48 -4.65 17.38 -8.38
CA TRP A 48 -4.62 17.24 -9.85
C TRP A 48 -5.69 16.29 -10.38
N ARG A 49 -6.45 15.64 -9.48
CA ARG A 49 -7.42 14.60 -9.84
C ARG A 49 -6.79 13.50 -10.71
N GLN A 50 -5.64 13.03 -10.28
CA GLN A 50 -4.86 12.02 -10.99
C GLN A 50 -4.52 10.87 -10.04
N LEU A 51 -4.40 9.67 -10.59
CA LEU A 51 -3.81 8.53 -9.92
C LEU A 51 -2.45 8.23 -10.55
N ILE A 52 -1.44 8.05 -9.75
CA ILE A 52 -0.17 7.47 -10.19
C ILE A 52 -0.03 6.05 -9.62
N TRP A 53 0.70 5.20 -10.32
CA TRP A 53 1.06 3.86 -9.84
C TRP A 53 2.36 3.39 -10.48
N SER A 54 2.95 2.37 -9.89
CA SER A 54 4.18 1.74 -10.33
C SER A 54 3.89 0.52 -11.20
N ASP A 55 4.68 0.31 -12.24
CA ASP A 55 4.79 -0.92 -13.03
C ASP A 55 6.23 -1.39 -12.87
N ILE A 56 6.47 -2.15 -11.79
CA ILE A 56 7.80 -2.38 -11.23
C ILE A 56 8.75 -3.01 -12.25
N PRO A 57 8.40 -4.17 -12.90
CA PRO A 57 9.35 -4.83 -13.79
C PRO A 57 9.65 -4.05 -15.07
N ASN A 58 8.74 -3.15 -15.48
CA ASN A 58 8.96 -2.25 -16.62
C ASN A 58 9.72 -0.97 -16.24
N ASP A 59 10.14 -0.84 -14.99
CA ASP A 59 10.87 0.31 -14.45
C ASP A 59 10.22 1.66 -14.80
N ARG A 60 8.88 1.71 -14.63
CA ARG A 60 8.10 2.91 -14.93
C ARG A 60 7.02 3.18 -13.89
N MET A 61 6.66 4.44 -13.75
CA MET A 61 5.44 4.89 -13.12
C MET A 61 4.49 5.43 -14.18
N LEU A 62 3.22 5.12 -14.04
CA LEU A 62 2.14 5.55 -14.91
C LEU A 62 1.23 6.53 -14.19
N ARG A 63 0.44 7.30 -14.95
CA ARG A 63 -0.52 8.27 -14.46
C ARG A 63 -1.82 8.16 -15.22
N TRP A 64 -2.93 8.01 -14.48
CA TRP A 64 -4.29 8.11 -15.00
C TRP A 64 -4.88 9.47 -14.64
N ASP A 65 -5.47 10.14 -15.60
CA ASP A 65 -6.15 11.43 -15.44
C ASP A 65 -7.66 11.19 -15.32
N GLU A 66 -8.25 11.59 -14.19
CA GLU A 66 -9.67 11.33 -13.91
C GLU A 66 -10.62 12.12 -14.82
N ALA A 67 -10.22 13.29 -15.32
CA ALA A 67 -11.08 14.13 -16.14
C ALA A 67 -11.20 13.61 -17.58
N THR A 68 -10.13 13.02 -18.09
CA THR A 68 -10.04 12.56 -19.49
C THR A 68 -10.09 11.05 -19.65
N GLY A 69 -9.83 10.28 -18.57
CA GLY A 69 -9.64 8.83 -18.60
C GLY A 69 -8.32 8.40 -19.23
N ALA A 70 -7.48 9.33 -19.66
CA ALA A 70 -6.23 9.02 -20.35
C ALA A 70 -5.16 8.51 -19.39
N VAL A 71 -4.37 7.53 -19.87
CA VAL A 71 -3.16 7.06 -19.18
C VAL A 71 -1.92 7.56 -19.91
N SER A 72 -0.93 7.98 -19.15
CA SER A 72 0.35 8.46 -19.68
C SER A 72 1.50 8.02 -18.79
N LEU A 73 2.72 8.07 -19.33
CA LEU A 73 3.94 7.87 -18.57
C LEU A 73 4.10 9.03 -17.56
N PHE A 74 4.33 8.69 -16.28
CA PHE A 74 4.65 9.65 -15.23
C PHE A 74 6.17 9.78 -15.06
N ARG A 75 6.89 8.63 -14.96
CA ARG A 75 8.35 8.58 -14.79
C ARG A 75 8.93 7.30 -15.39
N SER A 76 10.05 7.40 -16.09
CA SER A 76 10.91 6.30 -16.51
C SER A 76 12.32 6.82 -16.80
N PRO A 77 13.39 6.19 -16.28
CA PRO A 77 13.37 5.09 -15.32
C PRO A 77 12.80 5.53 -13.97
N ALA A 78 12.14 4.61 -13.24
CA ALA A 78 11.53 4.87 -11.95
C ALA A 78 12.32 4.26 -10.78
N GLY A 79 13.43 3.58 -11.07
CA GLY A 79 14.23 2.85 -10.08
C GLY A 79 13.53 1.62 -9.54
N HIS A 80 12.70 0.96 -10.35
CA HIS A 80 11.80 -0.12 -9.93
C HIS A 80 10.99 0.29 -8.69
N SER A 81 10.36 1.50 -8.74
CA SER A 81 9.55 1.98 -7.63
C SER A 81 8.39 1.04 -7.36
N ASN A 82 8.07 0.85 -6.07
CA ASN A 82 6.94 0.08 -5.59
C ASN A 82 5.92 1.02 -4.93
N GLY A 83 5.86 1.07 -3.60
CA GLY A 83 4.93 1.89 -2.84
C GLY A 83 5.17 3.39 -2.98
N ASN A 84 4.10 4.15 -2.98
CA ASN A 84 4.12 5.61 -3.11
C ASN A 84 3.20 6.25 -2.07
N THR A 85 3.62 7.37 -1.51
CA THR A 85 2.81 8.18 -0.59
C THR A 85 3.13 9.67 -0.75
N LEU A 86 2.36 10.54 -0.10
CA LEU A 86 2.67 11.96 -0.03
C LEU A 86 3.15 12.33 1.38
N ASP A 87 4.13 13.21 1.45
CA ASP A 87 4.39 13.91 2.70
C ASP A 87 3.32 14.97 2.99
N ARG A 88 3.39 15.60 4.15
CA ARG A 88 2.39 16.59 4.57
C ARG A 88 2.42 17.89 3.76
N GLN A 89 3.49 18.13 3.00
CA GLN A 89 3.63 19.21 2.05
C GLN A 89 3.12 18.84 0.66
N GLY A 90 2.65 17.60 0.48
CA GLY A 90 2.13 17.09 -0.80
C GLY A 90 3.21 16.65 -1.78
N ARG A 91 4.47 16.46 -1.31
CA ARG A 91 5.56 15.94 -2.15
C ARG A 91 5.51 14.43 -2.20
N LEU A 92 5.81 13.88 -3.37
CA LEU A 92 5.79 12.45 -3.61
C LEU A 92 6.98 11.77 -2.92
N ILE A 93 6.69 10.75 -2.11
CA ILE A 93 7.67 9.79 -1.57
C ILE A 93 7.48 8.48 -2.30
N SER A 94 8.58 7.89 -2.78
CA SER A 94 8.59 6.60 -3.47
C SER A 94 9.61 5.65 -2.85
N CYS A 95 9.22 4.38 -2.71
CA CYS A 95 10.11 3.28 -2.36
C CYS A 95 10.68 2.70 -3.65
N GLU A 96 11.99 2.85 -3.87
CA GLU A 96 12.69 2.43 -5.09
C GLU A 96 13.46 1.14 -4.82
N GLN A 97 12.88 0.00 -5.19
CA GLN A 97 13.46 -1.33 -4.93
C GLN A 97 14.80 -1.53 -5.67
N GLY A 98 14.87 -1.15 -6.94
CA GLY A 98 16.09 -1.28 -7.75
C GLY A 98 17.23 -0.38 -7.26
N ASN A 99 16.91 0.83 -6.80
CA ASN A 99 17.89 1.74 -6.21
C ASN A 99 18.16 1.46 -4.73
N ARG A 100 17.34 0.61 -4.08
CA ARG A 100 17.45 0.23 -2.66
C ARG A 100 17.37 1.45 -1.74
N ARG A 101 16.37 2.33 -1.98
CA ARG A 101 16.23 3.58 -1.24
C ARG A 101 14.76 4.04 -1.14
N VAL A 102 14.53 4.95 -0.20
CA VAL A 102 13.32 5.79 -0.16
C VAL A 102 13.72 7.18 -0.65
N SER A 103 12.99 7.71 -1.61
CA SER A 103 13.25 9.04 -2.20
C SER A 103 12.03 9.94 -2.09
N ARG A 104 12.27 11.26 -2.16
CA ARG A 104 11.24 12.29 -2.26
C ARG A 104 11.45 13.11 -3.52
N THR A 105 10.38 13.33 -4.26
CA THR A 105 10.36 14.24 -5.41
C THR A 105 10.09 15.64 -4.93
N GLU A 106 11.02 16.55 -5.17
CA GLU A 106 10.91 17.96 -4.82
C GLU A 106 10.06 18.73 -5.86
N PRO A 107 9.57 19.94 -5.56
CA PRO A 107 8.72 20.71 -6.47
C PRO A 107 9.38 21.05 -7.82
N ASP A 108 10.70 21.08 -7.90
CA ASP A 108 11.46 21.29 -9.13
C ASP A 108 11.72 20.00 -9.92
N GLY A 109 11.22 18.86 -9.42
CA GLY A 109 11.37 17.54 -10.04
C GLY A 109 12.66 16.81 -9.64
N THR A 110 13.54 17.41 -8.86
CA THR A 110 14.75 16.72 -8.34
C THR A 110 14.36 15.65 -7.29
N LEU A 111 15.24 14.68 -7.08
CA LEU A 111 15.05 13.61 -6.12
C LEU A 111 15.97 13.81 -4.91
N THR A 112 15.38 13.87 -3.73
CA THR A 112 16.09 13.83 -2.44
C THR A 112 16.04 12.40 -1.91
N VAL A 113 17.21 11.81 -1.62
CA VAL A 113 17.29 10.51 -0.95
C VAL A 113 16.99 10.71 0.54
N LEU A 114 15.97 10.00 1.05
CA LEU A 114 15.55 10.06 2.45
C LEU A 114 16.17 8.94 3.28
N ALA A 115 16.30 7.74 2.70
CA ALA A 115 16.94 6.59 3.33
C ALA A 115 17.51 5.68 2.24
N GLU A 116 18.77 5.25 2.40
CA GLU A 116 19.41 4.23 1.55
C GLU A 116 20.27 3.26 2.36
N ARG A 117 20.54 3.60 3.64
CA ARG A 117 21.39 2.81 4.53
C ARG A 117 20.83 2.82 5.95
N PHE A 118 21.09 1.72 6.64
CA PHE A 118 20.94 1.59 8.09
C PHE A 118 22.24 1.05 8.70
N GLU A 119 22.83 1.76 9.67
CA GLU A 119 24.13 1.42 10.30
C GLU A 119 25.24 1.16 9.28
N GLY A 120 25.31 1.96 8.22
CA GLY A 120 26.31 1.86 7.15
C GLY A 120 26.02 0.80 6.07
N LYS A 121 25.10 -0.12 6.30
CA LYS A 121 24.67 -1.17 5.36
C LYS A 121 23.56 -0.66 4.43
N ARG A 122 23.60 -1.08 3.16
CA ARG A 122 22.49 -0.76 2.24
C ARG A 122 21.21 -1.44 2.67
N LEU A 123 20.09 -0.71 2.53
CA LEU A 123 18.74 -1.28 2.67
C LEU A 123 18.55 -2.44 1.69
N ASN A 124 17.59 -3.32 1.95
CA ASN A 124 17.28 -4.42 1.03
C ASN A 124 16.58 -3.87 -0.24
N SER A 125 15.29 -3.63 -0.16
CA SER A 125 14.47 -3.11 -1.25
C SER A 125 13.20 -2.48 -0.67
N PRO A 126 13.26 -1.21 -0.21
CA PRO A 126 12.10 -0.55 0.38
C PRO A 126 10.84 -0.74 -0.47
N ASN A 127 9.74 -1.17 0.19
CA ASN A 127 8.54 -1.61 -0.49
C ASN A 127 7.38 -0.62 -0.35
N ASP A 128 6.90 -0.32 0.85
CA ASP A 128 5.84 0.68 1.07
C ASP A 128 6.23 1.67 2.17
N ALA A 129 5.58 2.84 2.17
CA ALA A 129 5.84 3.89 3.14
C ALA A 129 4.57 4.61 3.57
N THR A 130 4.58 5.09 4.82
CA THR A 130 3.53 5.96 5.38
C THR A 130 4.16 7.12 6.12
N VAL A 131 3.45 8.26 6.17
CA VAL A 131 3.92 9.48 6.83
C VAL A 131 3.03 9.78 8.01
N LYS A 132 3.66 9.96 9.19
CA LYS A 132 2.97 10.29 10.42
C LYS A 132 2.73 11.81 10.53
N SER A 133 1.82 12.23 11.42
CA SER A 133 1.48 13.64 11.66
C SER A 133 2.66 14.49 12.16
N ASP A 134 3.72 13.86 12.66
CA ASP A 134 4.99 14.50 13.07
C ASP A 134 6.03 14.62 11.94
N ASP A 135 5.59 14.39 10.68
CA ASP A 135 6.42 14.35 9.47
C ASP A 135 7.43 13.19 9.40
N SER A 136 7.47 12.29 10.37
CA SER A 136 8.31 11.11 10.28
C SER A 136 7.79 10.15 9.21
N ILE A 137 8.73 9.53 8.49
CA ILE A 137 8.45 8.61 7.39
C ILE A 137 8.76 7.21 7.86
N TRP A 138 7.81 6.30 7.74
CA TRP A 138 7.93 4.91 8.13
C TRP A 138 7.85 4.04 6.90
N PHE A 139 8.75 3.06 6.76
CA PHE A 139 8.79 2.23 5.58
C PHE A 139 9.18 0.79 5.89
N SER A 140 8.71 -0.13 5.07
CA SER A 140 9.06 -1.54 5.09
C SER A 140 10.24 -1.82 4.14
N ASP A 141 11.13 -2.73 4.54
CA ASP A 141 12.33 -3.09 3.78
C ASP A 141 12.49 -4.61 3.65
N PRO A 142 11.58 -5.27 2.89
CA PRO A 142 11.76 -6.67 2.53
C PRO A 142 12.87 -6.84 1.50
N ASP A 143 13.22 -8.09 1.19
CA ASP A 143 14.24 -8.44 0.21
C ASP A 143 13.66 -8.74 -1.19
N PHE A 144 12.38 -8.44 -1.47
CA PHE A 144 11.71 -8.81 -2.72
C PHE A 144 12.45 -8.30 -3.96
N GLY A 145 12.86 -7.03 -3.97
CA GLY A 145 13.55 -6.40 -5.10
C GLY A 145 15.02 -6.80 -5.26
N ILE A 146 15.58 -7.63 -4.36
CA ILE A 146 16.96 -8.14 -4.47
C ILE A 146 17.04 -9.66 -4.63
N THR A 147 15.91 -10.37 -4.62
CA THR A 147 15.88 -11.83 -4.83
C THR A 147 16.04 -12.22 -6.29
N SER A 148 15.66 -11.33 -7.21
CA SER A 148 15.73 -11.53 -8.66
C SER A 148 15.88 -10.20 -9.39
N ASP A 149 16.02 -10.24 -10.73
CA ASP A 149 16.03 -9.05 -11.58
C ASP A 149 14.63 -8.70 -12.11
N TYR A 150 13.57 -9.17 -11.45
CA TYR A 150 12.20 -8.90 -11.87
C TYR A 150 11.64 -7.59 -11.29
N GLU A 151 11.82 -7.37 -9.99
CA GLU A 151 11.32 -6.17 -9.29
C GLU A 151 12.44 -5.22 -8.85
N GLY A 152 13.65 -5.48 -9.28
CA GLY A 152 14.83 -4.70 -8.94
C GLY A 152 16.09 -5.33 -9.52
N HIS A 153 17.14 -5.42 -8.72
CA HIS A 153 18.42 -5.99 -9.14
C HIS A 153 18.90 -7.01 -8.12
N ARG A 154 19.16 -8.23 -8.58
CA ARG A 154 19.63 -9.32 -7.73
C ARG A 154 20.89 -8.92 -6.95
N ALA A 155 20.84 -9.07 -5.64
CA ALA A 155 21.93 -8.76 -4.72
C ALA A 155 21.79 -9.54 -3.41
N ASP A 156 22.87 -9.64 -2.67
CA ASP A 156 22.83 -10.14 -1.30
C ASP A 156 22.33 -9.05 -0.34
N SER A 157 21.59 -9.47 0.69
CA SER A 157 21.21 -8.59 1.77
C SER A 157 22.41 -8.26 2.65
N GLU A 158 22.77 -6.97 2.74
CA GLU A 158 23.82 -6.52 3.68
C GLU A 158 23.31 -6.50 5.13
N ILE A 159 21.99 -6.30 5.32
CA ILE A 159 21.34 -6.26 6.63
C ILE A 159 21.10 -7.67 7.18
N GLY A 160 20.71 -8.62 6.32
CA GLY A 160 20.46 -10.02 6.68
C GLY A 160 19.12 -10.24 7.38
N ALA A 161 18.22 -9.28 7.35
CA ALA A 161 16.87 -9.35 7.93
C ALA A 161 15.91 -8.43 7.15
N CYS A 162 14.60 -8.71 7.23
CA CYS A 162 13.55 -7.87 6.68
C CYS A 162 12.89 -7.07 7.82
N ASN A 163 12.91 -5.77 7.73
CA ASN A 163 12.60 -4.89 8.85
C ASN A 163 11.66 -3.74 8.47
N VAL A 164 11.16 -3.03 9.48
CA VAL A 164 10.47 -1.74 9.35
C VAL A 164 11.32 -0.66 9.98
N TYR A 165 11.46 0.46 9.27
CA TYR A 165 12.29 1.59 9.68
C TYR A 165 11.48 2.88 9.79
N ARG A 166 12.02 3.85 10.54
CA ARG A 166 11.55 5.22 10.65
C ARG A 166 12.66 6.19 10.29
N VAL A 167 12.37 7.16 9.44
CA VAL A 167 13.23 8.31 9.18
C VAL A 167 12.80 9.46 10.08
N ASP A 168 13.73 10.01 10.81
CA ASP A 168 13.50 11.19 11.64
C ASP A 168 13.36 12.45 10.75
N PRO A 169 12.30 13.25 10.88
CA PRO A 169 12.02 14.35 9.96
C PRO A 169 12.99 15.53 10.09
N VAL A 170 13.71 15.62 11.22
CA VAL A 170 14.62 16.74 11.52
C VAL A 170 16.07 16.36 11.19
N THR A 171 16.50 15.19 11.68
CA THR A 171 17.90 14.74 11.56
C THR A 171 18.15 13.89 10.32
N GLY A 172 17.12 13.31 9.71
CA GLY A 172 17.23 12.32 8.65
C GLY A 172 17.75 10.95 9.13
N GLU A 173 17.88 10.75 10.45
CA GLU A 173 18.34 9.49 11.01
C GLU A 173 17.36 8.36 10.71
N VAL A 174 17.89 7.23 10.21
CA VAL A 174 17.11 6.00 9.99
C VAL A 174 17.24 5.12 11.22
N ARG A 175 16.10 4.75 11.80
CA ARG A 175 16.02 3.89 12.98
C ARG A 175 15.22 2.64 12.69
N LEU A 176 15.69 1.50 13.17
CA LEU A 176 14.92 0.26 13.24
C LEU A 176 13.79 0.43 14.25
N VAL A 177 12.55 0.12 13.85
CA VAL A 177 11.37 0.25 14.73
C VAL A 177 10.64 -1.06 14.95
N ALA A 178 10.72 -2.00 14.00
CA ALA A 178 10.22 -3.37 14.18
C ALA A 178 11.00 -4.34 13.31
N ASP A 179 11.17 -5.56 13.82
CA ASP A 179 11.90 -6.68 13.21
C ASP A 179 11.11 -8.00 13.28
N GLY A 180 11.76 -9.10 12.92
CA GLY A 180 11.18 -10.43 12.98
C GLY A 180 10.06 -10.64 11.97
N PHE A 181 10.16 -10.03 10.78
CA PHE A 181 9.27 -10.26 9.65
C PHE A 181 9.89 -11.23 8.65
N GLY A 182 9.02 -12.03 8.01
CA GLY A 182 9.40 -12.80 6.84
C GLY A 182 9.50 -11.96 5.58
N GLY A 183 8.58 -11.00 5.42
CA GLY A 183 8.52 -10.06 4.31
C GLY A 183 7.54 -8.93 4.61
N PRO A 184 7.97 -7.88 5.36
CA PRO A 184 7.10 -6.74 5.67
C PRO A 184 6.76 -6.01 4.38
N ASN A 185 5.48 -5.65 4.22
CA ASN A 185 4.97 -5.07 3.00
C ASN A 185 4.18 -3.79 3.33
N GLY A 186 2.87 -3.73 3.08
CA GLY A 186 2.07 -2.56 3.38
C GLY A 186 2.08 -2.15 4.85
N LEU A 187 2.12 -0.87 5.11
CA LEU A 187 2.04 -0.35 6.46
C LEU A 187 1.17 0.89 6.54
N VAL A 188 0.38 0.99 7.63
CA VAL A 188 -0.54 2.11 7.83
C VAL A 188 -0.78 2.38 9.31
N PHE A 189 -0.90 3.65 9.69
CA PHE A 189 -1.31 4.02 11.04
C PHE A 189 -2.83 3.92 11.22
N SER A 190 -3.26 3.58 12.45
CA SER A 190 -4.64 3.78 12.87
C SER A 190 -5.07 5.24 12.72
N LEU A 191 -6.39 5.49 12.69
CA LEU A 191 -6.92 6.85 12.48
C LEU A 191 -6.43 7.87 13.53
N ASP A 192 -6.09 7.44 14.74
CA ASP A 192 -5.55 8.26 15.82
C ASP A 192 -4.03 8.22 15.92
N GLU A 193 -3.37 7.49 14.99
CA GLU A 193 -1.92 7.28 14.92
C GLU A 193 -1.28 6.65 16.17
N ARG A 194 -2.09 6.01 17.02
CA ARG A 194 -1.59 5.31 18.21
C ARG A 194 -1.11 3.91 17.93
N GLN A 195 -1.48 3.36 16.78
CA GLN A 195 -1.08 2.03 16.34
C GLN A 195 -0.53 2.06 14.92
N LEU A 196 0.45 1.21 14.67
CA LEU A 196 0.97 0.90 13.33
C LEU A 196 0.60 -0.53 12.98
N TYR A 197 -0.02 -0.72 11.83
CA TYR A 197 -0.31 -2.01 11.23
C TYR A 197 0.69 -2.28 10.13
N VAL A 198 1.22 -3.50 10.08
CA VAL A 198 2.19 -3.94 9.06
C VAL A 198 1.80 -5.31 8.58
N SER A 199 1.64 -5.49 7.28
CA SER A 199 1.48 -6.80 6.68
C SER A 199 2.82 -7.53 6.56
N ASP A 200 2.80 -8.84 6.78
CA ASP A 200 3.90 -9.75 6.50
C ASP A 200 3.45 -10.76 5.45
N THR A 201 3.85 -10.53 4.21
CA THR A 201 3.41 -11.33 3.07
C THR A 201 3.79 -12.79 3.20
N ARG A 202 5.01 -13.09 3.64
CA ARG A 202 5.49 -14.48 3.77
C ARG A 202 4.86 -15.22 4.94
N ALA A 203 4.64 -14.52 6.05
CA ALA A 203 3.95 -15.09 7.21
C ALA A 203 2.43 -15.20 7.00
N GLY A 204 1.86 -14.48 6.03
CA GLY A 204 0.41 -14.40 5.83
C GLY A 204 -0.31 -13.71 6.99
N GLN A 205 0.33 -12.72 7.61
CA GLN A 205 -0.17 -12.04 8.80
C GLN A 205 -0.20 -10.52 8.63
N ILE A 206 -1.08 -9.86 9.38
CA ILE A 206 -1.01 -8.43 9.66
C ILE A 206 -0.70 -8.29 11.14
N ARG A 207 0.40 -7.60 11.46
CA ARG A 207 0.81 -7.33 12.83
C ARG A 207 0.44 -5.91 13.22
N VAL A 208 0.06 -5.70 14.47
CA VAL A 208 -0.25 -4.38 15.05
C VAL A 208 0.69 -4.09 16.21
N PHE A 209 1.16 -2.84 16.27
CA PHE A 209 2.12 -2.33 17.25
C PHE A 209 1.58 -1.04 17.85
N ASP A 210 1.67 -0.85 19.17
CA ASP A 210 1.38 0.44 19.78
C ASP A 210 2.55 1.41 19.55
N VAL A 211 2.24 2.62 19.11
CA VAL A 211 3.22 3.69 18.87
C VAL A 211 3.45 4.47 20.16
N ARG A 212 4.69 4.48 20.64
CA ARG A 212 5.09 5.22 21.84
C ARG A 212 5.47 6.67 21.49
N GLY A 213 5.36 7.57 22.46
CA GLY A 213 5.61 9.00 22.27
C GLY A 213 7.02 9.36 21.80
N ASN A 214 8.00 8.46 21.98
CA ASN A 214 9.38 8.62 21.48
C ASN A 214 9.61 8.07 20.06
N GLY A 215 8.53 7.65 19.37
CA GLY A 215 8.61 7.07 18.03
C GLY A 215 9.11 5.63 17.97
N THR A 216 9.11 4.91 19.10
CA THR A 216 9.34 3.45 19.14
C THR A 216 8.02 2.70 19.15
N LEU A 217 8.08 1.40 18.90
CA LEU A 217 6.92 0.51 18.92
C LEU A 217 6.94 -0.40 20.16
N SER A 218 5.75 -0.92 20.52
CA SER A 218 5.61 -2.06 21.43
C SER A 218 5.98 -3.37 20.75
N ASP A 219 5.94 -4.47 21.48
CA ASP A 219 5.94 -5.80 20.88
C ASP A 219 4.69 -5.98 20.02
N GLY A 220 4.88 -6.47 18.79
CA GLY A 220 3.79 -6.66 17.84
C GLY A 220 2.89 -7.84 18.19
N LYS A 221 1.58 -7.67 17.94
CA LYS A 221 0.58 -8.73 18.04
C LYS A 221 0.02 -9.03 16.66
N VAL A 222 -0.42 -10.28 16.43
CA VAL A 222 -1.16 -10.61 15.21
C VAL A 222 -2.55 -9.99 15.31
N PHE A 223 -2.89 -9.16 14.31
CA PHE A 223 -4.23 -8.58 14.15
C PHE A 223 -5.11 -9.47 13.27
N ALA A 224 -4.56 -9.99 12.18
CA ALA A 224 -5.23 -10.90 11.27
C ALA A 224 -4.22 -11.86 10.63
N GLU A 225 -4.69 -13.03 10.23
CA GLU A 225 -3.89 -14.01 9.49
C GLU A 225 -4.72 -14.71 8.41
N THR A 226 -4.05 -15.17 7.36
CA THR A 226 -4.68 -15.95 6.30
C THR A 226 -4.66 -17.43 6.70
N THR A 227 -5.81 -18.10 6.56
CA THR A 227 -5.96 -19.53 6.90
C THR A 227 -6.33 -20.39 5.71
N ASP A 228 -6.57 -19.76 4.54
CA ASP A 228 -7.05 -20.41 3.30
C ASP A 228 -5.92 -21.03 2.46
N GLY A 229 -4.65 -20.78 2.81
CA GLY A 229 -3.48 -21.28 2.09
C GLY A 229 -3.20 -20.59 0.74
N VAL A 230 -4.08 -19.68 0.31
CA VAL A 230 -4.04 -18.98 -0.98
C VAL A 230 -3.71 -17.50 -0.78
N SER A 231 -4.44 -16.83 0.10
CA SER A 231 -4.26 -15.41 0.38
C SER A 231 -2.86 -15.11 0.95
N ARG A 232 -2.32 -13.98 0.53
CA ARG A 232 -1.09 -13.39 1.09
C ARG A 232 -1.32 -11.89 1.17
N PHE A 233 -1.15 -11.32 2.37
CA PHE A 233 -1.31 -9.87 2.53
C PHE A 233 -0.19 -9.13 1.83
N ASP A 234 -0.58 -8.10 1.09
CA ASP A 234 0.31 -7.18 0.43
C ASP A 234 0.11 -5.78 1.03
N ASN A 235 -0.55 -4.86 0.36
CA ASN A 235 -0.80 -3.54 0.91
C ASN A 235 -2.08 -3.49 1.79
N ILE A 236 -2.13 -2.53 2.70
CA ILE A 236 -3.25 -2.32 3.63
C ILE A 236 -3.63 -0.84 3.75
N ARG A 237 -4.93 -0.53 3.86
CA ARG A 237 -5.43 0.85 4.06
C ARG A 237 -6.64 0.85 5.01
N PHE A 238 -6.79 1.93 5.77
CA PHE A 238 -8.00 2.15 6.57
C PHE A 238 -9.06 2.93 5.79
N ASP A 239 -10.33 2.65 6.09
CA ASP A 239 -11.43 3.57 5.80
C ASP A 239 -11.67 4.53 6.98
N ASP A 240 -12.58 5.48 6.81
CA ASP A 240 -12.88 6.52 7.80
C ASP A 240 -13.64 6.02 9.04
N GLU A 241 -14.17 4.79 8.99
CA GLU A 241 -14.78 4.10 10.14
C GLU A 241 -13.81 3.18 10.88
N GLY A 242 -12.55 3.11 10.41
CA GLY A 242 -11.49 2.31 11.04
C GLY A 242 -11.49 0.84 10.66
N ARG A 243 -12.17 0.45 9.59
CA ARG A 243 -12.03 -0.89 9.03
C ARG A 243 -10.76 -0.96 8.20
N LEU A 244 -10.04 -2.08 8.33
CA LEU A 244 -8.81 -2.32 7.58
C LEU A 244 -9.14 -3.09 6.29
N TRP A 245 -8.81 -2.47 5.16
CA TRP A 245 -8.87 -3.07 3.84
C TRP A 245 -7.48 -3.57 3.47
N ALA A 246 -7.38 -4.84 3.07
CA ALA A 246 -6.12 -5.49 2.78
C ALA A 246 -6.13 -6.11 1.38
N ALA A 247 -5.17 -5.75 0.55
CA ALA A 247 -4.83 -6.50 -0.65
C ALA A 247 -4.34 -7.89 -0.21
N ALA A 248 -4.96 -8.95 -0.69
CA ALA A 248 -4.71 -10.30 -0.25
C ALA A 248 -4.34 -11.24 -1.41
N MET A 249 -3.64 -10.70 -2.42
CA MET A 249 -3.25 -11.39 -3.66
C MET A 249 -4.43 -12.17 -4.28
N ASP A 250 -4.31 -13.47 -4.45
CA ASP A 250 -5.36 -14.32 -5.03
C ASP A 250 -6.64 -14.38 -4.19
N GLY A 251 -6.60 -13.90 -2.95
CA GLY A 251 -7.77 -13.73 -2.08
C GLY A 251 -8.60 -12.47 -2.38
N GLY A 252 -8.18 -11.62 -3.31
CA GLY A 252 -8.85 -10.35 -3.62
C GLY A 252 -8.56 -9.25 -2.60
N VAL A 253 -9.58 -8.46 -2.22
CA VAL A 253 -9.46 -7.44 -1.17
C VAL A 253 -10.28 -7.85 0.05
N HIS A 254 -9.63 -8.04 1.19
CA HIS A 254 -10.27 -8.37 2.45
C HIS A 254 -10.65 -7.11 3.24
N CYS A 255 -11.79 -7.13 3.91
CA CYS A 255 -12.24 -6.07 4.82
C CYS A 255 -12.35 -6.60 6.24
N TYR A 256 -11.54 -6.06 7.13
CA TYR A 256 -11.53 -6.40 8.55
C TYR A 256 -12.19 -5.30 9.39
N ASP A 257 -13.06 -5.70 10.30
CA ASP A 257 -13.59 -4.81 11.34
C ASP A 257 -12.48 -4.42 12.33
N PRO A 258 -12.61 -3.33 13.09
CA PRO A 258 -11.59 -2.92 14.07
C PRO A 258 -11.20 -3.98 15.11
N ASP A 259 -12.07 -4.98 15.36
CA ASP A 259 -11.77 -6.12 16.25
C ASP A 259 -10.95 -7.23 15.61
N GLY A 260 -10.56 -7.11 14.33
CA GLY A 260 -9.81 -8.11 13.56
C GLY A 260 -10.68 -9.17 12.88
N THR A 261 -12.00 -9.08 12.98
CA THR A 261 -12.90 -10.01 12.28
C THR A 261 -12.92 -9.72 10.78
N LEU A 262 -12.68 -10.73 9.95
CA LEU A 262 -12.90 -10.65 8.50
C LEU A 262 -14.40 -10.61 8.21
N ILE A 263 -14.91 -9.44 7.79
CA ILE A 263 -16.35 -9.22 7.58
C ILE A 263 -16.80 -9.39 6.13
N GLY A 264 -15.87 -9.31 5.17
CA GLY A 264 -16.17 -9.51 3.76
C GLY A 264 -14.96 -9.39 2.85
N ARG A 265 -15.17 -9.70 1.58
CA ARG A 265 -14.12 -9.65 0.53
C ARG A 265 -14.66 -9.06 -0.76
N LEU A 266 -13.77 -8.49 -1.55
CA LEU A 266 -14.00 -8.16 -2.97
C LEU A 266 -13.30 -9.22 -3.83
N ALA A 267 -14.06 -9.94 -4.64
CA ALA A 267 -13.51 -10.91 -5.59
C ALA A 267 -12.97 -10.16 -6.82
N VAL A 268 -11.66 -9.93 -6.87
CA VAL A 268 -10.98 -9.26 -7.99
C VAL A 268 -10.50 -10.29 -9.00
N PRO A 269 -10.57 -10.02 -10.32
CA PRO A 269 -10.23 -11.01 -11.37
C PRO A 269 -8.75 -11.44 -11.40
N GLU A 270 -7.84 -10.66 -10.82
CA GLU A 270 -6.40 -10.90 -10.80
C GLU A 270 -5.87 -10.82 -9.36
N ALA A 271 -4.68 -11.37 -9.11
CA ALA A 271 -4.02 -11.25 -7.82
C ALA A 271 -3.78 -9.77 -7.47
N VAL A 272 -4.31 -9.36 -6.32
CA VAL A 272 -4.29 -7.97 -5.86
C VAL A 272 -3.01 -7.68 -5.11
N SER A 273 -2.24 -6.71 -5.59
CA SER A 273 -1.00 -6.25 -4.96
C SER A 273 -1.26 -5.07 -4.01
N ASN A 274 -2.06 -4.08 -4.44
CA ASN A 274 -2.17 -2.85 -3.67
C ASN A 274 -3.54 -2.18 -3.86
N ILE A 275 -3.89 -1.32 -2.91
CA ILE A 275 -5.14 -0.55 -2.91
C ILE A 275 -4.92 0.89 -2.46
N ALA A 276 -5.71 1.81 -3.02
CA ALA A 276 -5.75 3.19 -2.56
C ALA A 276 -7.17 3.76 -2.65
N PHE A 277 -7.58 4.46 -1.62
CA PHE A 277 -8.78 5.30 -1.69
C PHE A 277 -8.46 6.63 -2.37
N GLY A 278 -9.39 7.13 -3.17
CA GLY A 278 -9.25 8.40 -3.85
C GLY A 278 -10.55 8.86 -4.50
N GLY A 279 -10.40 9.69 -5.55
CA GLY A 279 -11.51 10.39 -6.16
C GLY A 279 -11.95 11.63 -5.36
N PRO A 280 -12.88 12.46 -5.91
CA PRO A 280 -13.28 13.73 -5.31
C PRO A 280 -13.91 13.60 -3.92
N LYS A 281 -14.52 12.43 -3.62
CA LYS A 281 -15.17 12.13 -2.34
C LYS A 281 -14.35 11.15 -1.50
N ASN A 282 -13.14 10.79 -1.92
CA ASN A 282 -12.30 9.77 -1.30
C ASN A 282 -13.00 8.40 -1.11
N ASN A 283 -13.98 8.09 -1.96
CA ASN A 283 -14.77 6.87 -1.92
C ASN A 283 -14.60 5.98 -3.17
N ARG A 284 -13.59 6.23 -3.98
CA ARG A 284 -13.22 5.38 -5.09
C ARG A 284 -12.03 4.55 -4.67
N LEU A 285 -12.21 3.23 -4.61
CA LEU A 285 -11.14 2.28 -4.35
C LEU A 285 -10.44 1.98 -5.67
N PHE A 286 -9.17 2.33 -5.76
CA PHE A 286 -8.27 1.94 -6.84
C PHE A 286 -7.53 0.67 -6.40
N ILE A 287 -7.42 -0.29 -7.31
CA ILE A 287 -6.87 -1.62 -7.05
C ILE A 287 -5.85 -1.93 -8.15
N THR A 288 -4.60 -2.08 -7.77
CA THR A 288 -3.59 -2.67 -8.65
C THR A 288 -3.61 -4.18 -8.48
N ALA A 289 -3.68 -4.88 -9.61
CA ALA A 289 -3.75 -6.34 -9.62
C ALA A 289 -2.98 -6.86 -10.83
N THR A 290 -1.92 -7.60 -10.59
CA THR A 290 -0.97 -8.16 -11.58
C THR A 290 -0.72 -7.23 -12.77
N THR A 291 -1.57 -7.29 -13.81
CA THR A 291 -1.38 -6.52 -15.05
C THR A 291 -2.27 -5.30 -15.16
N THR A 292 -3.26 -5.15 -14.27
CA THR A 292 -4.39 -4.24 -14.44
C THR A 292 -4.54 -3.26 -13.28
N LEU A 293 -4.93 -2.03 -13.62
CA LEU A 293 -5.47 -1.06 -12.69
C LEU A 293 -7.00 -1.08 -12.76
N TYR A 294 -7.63 -1.48 -11.67
CA TYR A 294 -9.09 -1.42 -11.51
C TYR A 294 -9.52 -0.27 -10.63
N SER A 295 -10.78 0.10 -10.71
CA SER A 295 -11.44 0.95 -9.70
C SER A 295 -12.87 0.50 -9.43
N LEU A 296 -13.33 0.82 -8.22
CA LEU A 296 -14.70 0.57 -7.75
C LEU A 296 -15.17 1.78 -6.95
N VAL A 297 -16.36 2.29 -7.25
CA VAL A 297 -16.97 3.33 -6.42
C VAL A 297 -17.61 2.65 -5.20
N MET A 298 -17.20 3.08 -4.02
CA MET A 298 -17.63 2.54 -2.73
C MET A 298 -18.66 3.45 -2.07
N SER A 299 -19.43 2.91 -1.11
CA SER A 299 -20.25 3.73 -0.20
C SER A 299 -19.48 4.17 1.04
N VAL A 300 -18.32 3.55 1.29
CA VAL A 300 -17.38 3.93 2.34
C VAL A 300 -16.34 4.90 1.79
N THR A 301 -15.75 5.72 2.64
CA THR A 301 -14.67 6.64 2.30
C THR A 301 -13.36 6.19 2.93
N GLY A 302 -12.25 6.39 2.24
CA GLY A 302 -10.94 6.13 2.81
C GLY A 302 -10.63 7.06 3.97
N ALA A 303 -9.78 6.60 4.88
CA ALA A 303 -9.26 7.42 5.96
C ALA A 303 -8.69 8.75 5.42
N PRO A 304 -8.89 9.87 6.10
CA PRO A 304 -8.30 11.13 5.69
C PRO A 304 -6.78 11.05 5.78
N ARG A 305 -6.08 11.44 4.71
CA ARG A 305 -4.62 11.39 4.63
C ARG A 305 -3.91 12.33 5.58
N THR A 306 -4.59 13.37 6.02
CA THR A 306 -4.07 14.34 7.00
C THR A 306 -5.20 14.74 7.92
N ARG A 307 -5.12 14.38 9.19
CA ARG A 307 -5.89 15.12 10.20
C ARG A 307 -5.23 16.49 10.33
N ARG A 308 -5.97 17.55 10.01
CA ARG A 308 -5.61 18.87 10.52
C ARG A 308 -5.74 18.79 12.04
N VAL A 309 -4.60 18.87 12.75
CA VAL A 309 -4.57 19.09 14.20
C VAL A 309 -5.07 20.50 14.46
#